data_fedab9597d0e992fb5df66ffb1cabd1a
#
_entry.id   fedab9597d0e992fb5df66ffb1cabd1a
#
_cell.length_a   1.000
_cell.length_b   1.000
_cell.length_c   1.000
_cell.angle_alpha   90.00
_cell.angle_beta   90.00
_cell.angle_gamma   90.00
#
_symmetry.space_group_name_H-M   'P 1'
#
loop_
_entity.id
_entity.type
_entity.pdbx_description
1 polymer ?
#
loop_
_entity_poly.entity_id
_entity_poly.type
_entity_poly.pdbx_seq_one_letter_code
_entity_poly.pdbx_strand_id
1 'polypeptide(L)'
;MNTIINILFWTFTIGLVSAILILKIKMDALPVTKRQMLVSSLYGLTISSFTPKILFVIIISILYFSNYVFSETESLIIVPTVGLLAGFLPFFVIVYAIFKGAYKYKVYRIEVAHKELPEAFNGYKIIHISDLHLGSFNYRYRILERAVNIINELEADIIFFTGDLVNNYAWELNGWDKVLKELSAKTGKYAILGNHDYGDYSKWDSPEAKSENFEEIKSFYDKIDFKLLLNESVTLKRDNQEIAIAGVENWGLPPFRQDGDLLNALNNIEDIPFKILLSHDPTHWDEEVIKYTDVALTLSGHTHGMQAGINIMGKQWSPIKYKYKRWAGLYTVENQNLYVTRGLGWLGFPGRMGMRPEITLITLKKSE
;
A
#
# COMPACT_ATOMS: atom_id res chain seq x y z
N MET A 1 -9.86 40.87 -17.94
CA MET A 1 -10.08 39.51 -17.35
C MET A 1 -8.98 38.53 -17.76
N ASN A 2 -8.68 38.36 -19.03
CA ASN A 2 -7.63 37.43 -19.51
C ASN A 2 -6.24 37.67 -18.93
N THR A 3 -5.83 38.94 -18.76
CA THR A 3 -4.51 39.28 -18.21
C THR A 3 -4.34 38.83 -16.76
N ILE A 4 -5.37 39.03 -15.91
CA ILE A 4 -5.34 38.60 -14.49
C ILE A 4 -5.29 37.07 -14.40
N ILE A 5 -6.09 36.36 -15.20
CA ILE A 5 -6.10 34.88 -15.22
C ILE A 5 -4.74 34.36 -15.67
N ASN A 6 -4.12 34.94 -16.70
CA ASN A 6 -2.78 34.56 -17.14
C ASN A 6 -1.72 34.82 -16.08
N ILE A 7 -1.75 35.98 -15.40
CA ILE A 7 -0.83 36.30 -14.30
C ILE A 7 -0.97 35.25 -13.19
N LEU A 8 -2.16 34.96 -12.72
CA LEU A 8 -2.41 33.97 -11.66
C LEU A 8 -1.93 32.57 -12.07
N PHE A 9 -2.22 32.16 -13.30
CA PHE A 9 -1.81 30.86 -13.83
C PHE A 9 -0.28 30.70 -13.85
N TRP A 10 0.42 31.71 -14.43
CA TRP A 10 1.88 31.66 -14.54
C TRP A 10 2.57 31.84 -13.20
N THR A 11 2.08 32.74 -12.35
CA THR A 11 2.65 32.97 -11.00
C THR A 11 2.59 31.68 -10.18
N PHE A 12 1.47 30.97 -10.18
CA PHE A 12 1.34 29.70 -9.48
C PHE A 12 2.29 28.63 -10.06
N THR A 13 2.34 28.51 -11.38
CA THR A 13 3.18 27.51 -12.06
C THR A 13 4.67 27.77 -11.82
N ILE A 14 5.10 29.03 -11.98
CA ILE A 14 6.49 29.44 -11.74
C ILE A 14 6.85 29.27 -10.26
N GLY A 15 5.95 29.64 -9.35
CA GLY A 15 6.14 29.47 -7.91
C GLY A 15 6.32 28.00 -7.54
N LEU A 16 5.51 27.11 -8.08
CA LEU A 16 5.62 25.67 -7.83
C LEU A 16 6.92 25.07 -8.38
N VAL A 17 7.29 25.40 -9.63
CA VAL A 17 8.56 24.97 -10.22
C VAL A 17 9.75 25.51 -9.41
N SER A 18 9.71 26.79 -9.03
CA SER A 18 10.75 27.38 -8.18
C SER A 18 10.86 26.71 -6.83
N ALA A 19 9.74 26.37 -6.18
CA ALA A 19 9.73 25.64 -4.91
C ALA A 19 10.36 24.25 -5.05
N ILE A 20 10.09 23.54 -6.15
CA ILE A 20 10.70 22.23 -6.42
C ILE A 20 12.22 22.37 -6.60
N LEU A 21 12.67 23.36 -7.37
CA LEU A 21 14.08 23.62 -7.60
C LEU A 21 14.81 24.02 -6.31
N ILE A 22 14.23 24.93 -5.51
CA ILE A 22 14.78 25.34 -4.22
C ILE A 22 14.86 24.14 -3.26
N LEU A 23 13.82 23.32 -3.20
CA LEU A 23 13.83 22.12 -2.37
C LEU A 23 14.95 21.18 -2.82
N LYS A 24 15.11 20.94 -4.13
CA LYS A 24 16.18 20.09 -4.66
C LYS A 24 17.56 20.59 -4.26
N ILE A 25 17.80 21.90 -4.31
CA ILE A 25 19.10 22.51 -3.94
C ILE A 25 19.34 22.43 -2.43
N LYS A 26 18.29 22.63 -1.62
CA LYS A 26 18.40 22.67 -0.15
C LYS A 26 18.11 21.34 0.54
N MET A 27 17.87 20.28 -0.22
CA MET A 27 17.36 19.02 0.31
C MET A 27 18.27 18.41 1.38
N ASP A 28 19.58 18.45 1.16
CA ASP A 28 20.57 17.88 2.09
C ASP A 28 20.77 18.73 3.36
N ALA A 29 20.40 20.02 3.33
CA ALA A 29 20.47 20.92 4.49
C ALA A 29 19.21 20.88 5.37
N LEU A 30 18.15 20.20 4.96
CA LEU A 30 16.91 20.14 5.71
C LEU A 30 16.88 18.92 6.63
N PRO A 31 16.36 19.06 7.87
CA PRO A 31 16.04 17.90 8.70
C PRO A 31 15.17 16.92 7.94
N VAL A 32 15.43 15.61 8.11
CA VAL A 32 14.78 14.54 7.36
C VAL A 32 13.24 14.62 7.45
N THR A 33 12.71 14.90 8.64
CA THR A 33 11.27 15.06 8.89
C THR A 33 10.64 16.16 8.04
N LYS A 34 11.30 17.36 8.00
CA LYS A 34 10.84 18.48 7.17
C LYS A 34 10.94 18.16 5.68
N ARG A 35 12.02 17.47 5.28
CA ARG A 35 12.24 17.05 3.90
C ARG A 35 11.11 16.16 3.39
N GLN A 36 10.77 15.10 4.13
CA GLN A 36 9.67 14.18 3.75
C GLN A 36 8.34 14.93 3.62
N MET A 37 7.99 15.76 4.59
CA MET A 37 6.74 16.53 4.56
C MET A 37 6.69 17.48 3.34
N LEU A 38 7.79 18.18 3.05
CA LEU A 38 7.87 19.12 1.92
C LEU A 38 7.82 18.39 0.58
N VAL A 39 8.53 17.27 0.44
CA VAL A 39 8.50 16.42 -0.78
C VAL A 39 7.08 15.92 -1.05
N SER A 40 6.42 15.32 -0.05
CA SER A 40 5.05 14.82 -0.19
C SER A 40 4.07 15.94 -0.53
N SER A 41 4.18 17.11 0.13
CA SER A 41 3.31 18.26 -0.14
C SER A 41 3.52 18.82 -1.55
N LEU A 42 4.77 18.99 -1.98
CA LEU A 42 5.08 19.48 -3.33
C LEU A 42 4.65 18.46 -4.40
N TYR A 43 4.80 17.16 -4.13
CA TYR A 43 4.31 16.11 -5.03
C TYR A 43 2.79 16.20 -5.20
N GLY A 44 2.04 16.31 -4.10
CA GLY A 44 0.59 16.51 -4.13
C GLY A 44 0.17 17.76 -4.91
N LEU A 45 0.83 18.90 -4.65
CA LEU A 45 0.57 20.17 -5.37
C LEU A 45 0.90 20.06 -6.86
N THR A 46 2.01 19.39 -7.20
CA THR A 46 2.42 19.17 -8.59
C THR A 46 1.37 18.37 -9.35
N ILE A 47 0.95 17.24 -8.81
CA ILE A 47 -0.11 16.42 -9.43
C ILE A 47 -1.40 17.22 -9.55
N SER A 48 -1.81 17.93 -8.50
CA SER A 48 -3.05 18.73 -8.50
C SER A 48 -3.03 19.87 -9.52
N SER A 49 -1.85 20.42 -9.81
CA SER A 49 -1.69 21.51 -10.78
C SER A 49 -1.55 21.04 -12.21
N PHE A 50 -0.70 20.03 -12.46
CA PHE A 50 -0.34 19.64 -13.82
C PHE A 50 -1.34 18.66 -14.44
N THR A 51 -1.94 17.76 -13.67
CA THR A 51 -2.90 16.77 -14.21
C THR A 51 -4.08 17.43 -14.93
N PRO A 52 -4.77 18.44 -14.38
CA PRO A 52 -5.84 19.14 -15.09
C PRO A 52 -5.38 19.80 -16.38
N LYS A 53 -4.19 20.40 -16.37
CA LYS A 53 -3.63 21.08 -17.56
C LYS A 53 -3.29 20.09 -18.67
N ILE A 54 -2.68 18.97 -18.33
CA ILE A 54 -2.34 17.91 -19.29
C ILE A 54 -3.62 17.33 -19.90
N LEU A 55 -4.63 17.03 -19.10
CA LEU A 55 -5.92 16.53 -19.58
C LEU A 55 -6.60 17.54 -20.52
N PHE A 56 -6.60 18.82 -20.15
CA PHE A 56 -7.14 19.88 -21.00
C PHE A 56 -6.43 19.90 -22.36
N VAL A 57 -5.10 19.92 -22.37
CA VAL A 57 -4.31 19.95 -23.61
C VAL A 57 -4.59 18.72 -24.46
N ILE A 58 -4.62 17.52 -23.87
CA ILE A 58 -4.90 16.27 -24.60
C ILE A 58 -6.29 16.32 -25.24
N ILE A 59 -7.32 16.67 -24.45
CA ILE A 59 -8.70 16.70 -24.95
C ILE A 59 -8.85 17.72 -26.07
N ILE A 60 -8.35 18.94 -25.89
CA ILE A 60 -8.40 19.98 -26.92
C ILE A 60 -7.62 19.59 -28.18
N SER A 61 -6.45 18.97 -28.02
CA SER A 61 -5.68 18.49 -29.18
C SER A 61 -6.43 17.41 -29.95
N ILE A 62 -7.05 16.43 -29.27
CA ILE A 62 -7.86 15.39 -29.92
C ILE A 62 -9.02 16.04 -30.69
N LEU A 63 -9.74 16.95 -30.08
CA LEU A 63 -10.85 17.65 -30.71
C LEU A 63 -10.36 18.47 -31.91
N TYR A 64 -9.25 19.15 -31.83
CA TYR A 64 -8.64 19.92 -32.92
C TYR A 64 -8.22 19.01 -34.08
N PHE A 65 -7.44 17.97 -33.85
CA PHE A 65 -6.93 17.08 -34.89
C PHE A 65 -8.00 16.16 -35.51
N SER A 66 -9.10 15.90 -34.82
CA SER A 66 -10.24 15.15 -35.37
C SER A 66 -11.18 15.98 -36.24
N ASN A 67 -10.84 17.23 -36.52
CA ASN A 67 -11.61 18.16 -37.31
C ASN A 67 -13.04 18.44 -36.82
N TYR A 68 -13.30 18.14 -35.52
CA TYR A 68 -14.50 18.57 -34.78
C TYR A 68 -14.39 20.03 -34.34
N VAL A 69 -13.42 20.74 -34.82
CA VAL A 69 -13.20 22.13 -34.56
C VAL A 69 -13.41 22.91 -35.83
N PHE A 70 -14.32 23.75 -36.02
CA PHE A 70 -14.86 24.65 -35.06
C PHE A 70 -15.04 25.94 -35.82
N SER A 71 -16.23 26.22 -36.15
CA SER A 71 -16.60 27.61 -36.39
C SER A 71 -16.17 28.44 -35.18
N GLU A 72 -15.90 29.73 -35.35
CA GLU A 72 -15.56 30.61 -34.23
C GLU A 72 -16.59 30.50 -33.07
N THR A 73 -17.86 30.30 -33.40
CA THR A 73 -18.98 30.16 -32.44
C THR A 73 -18.87 28.88 -31.60
N GLU A 74 -18.48 27.75 -32.19
CA GLU A 74 -18.33 26.49 -31.48
C GLU A 74 -17.13 26.54 -30.53
N SER A 75 -16.01 27.19 -30.93
CA SER A 75 -14.83 27.34 -30.09
C SER A 75 -15.10 28.20 -28.85
N LEU A 76 -16.01 29.18 -28.92
CA LEU A 76 -16.41 30.02 -27.79
C LEU A 76 -17.15 29.25 -26.68
N ILE A 77 -17.81 28.15 -27.04
CA ILE A 77 -18.55 27.31 -26.06
C ILE A 77 -17.73 26.09 -25.66
N ILE A 78 -17.19 25.35 -26.64
CA ILE A 78 -16.54 24.07 -26.39
C ILE A 78 -15.22 24.22 -25.60
N VAL A 79 -14.37 25.17 -26.00
CA VAL A 79 -13.06 25.35 -25.33
C VAL A 79 -13.20 25.72 -23.85
N PRO A 80 -14.03 26.72 -23.47
CA PRO A 80 -14.26 27.00 -22.05
C PRO A 80 -14.92 25.84 -21.31
N THR A 81 -15.87 25.12 -21.89
CA THR A 81 -16.55 23.99 -21.27
C THR A 81 -15.58 22.85 -21.01
N VAL A 82 -14.78 22.46 -21.99
CA VAL A 82 -13.72 21.46 -21.82
C VAL A 82 -12.69 21.90 -20.82
N GLY A 83 -12.29 23.18 -20.84
CA GLY A 83 -11.36 23.75 -19.87
C GLY A 83 -11.89 23.67 -18.44
N LEU A 84 -13.17 23.97 -18.27
CA LEU A 84 -13.85 23.91 -16.98
C LEU A 84 -13.93 22.46 -16.46
N LEU A 85 -14.37 21.53 -17.30
CA LEU A 85 -14.48 20.11 -16.93
C LEU A 85 -13.12 19.46 -16.71
N ALA A 86 -12.19 19.65 -17.66
CA ALA A 86 -10.84 19.06 -17.57
C ALA A 86 -9.98 19.68 -16.46
N GLY A 87 -10.26 20.93 -16.08
CA GLY A 87 -9.56 21.63 -15.00
C GLY A 87 -10.15 21.31 -13.63
N PHE A 88 -11.43 21.59 -13.45
CA PHE A 88 -12.04 21.50 -12.10
C PHE A 88 -12.33 20.07 -11.64
N LEU A 89 -12.83 19.19 -12.52
CA LEU A 89 -13.19 17.84 -12.11
C LEU A 89 -11.97 17.05 -11.55
N PRO A 90 -10.84 16.93 -12.24
CA PRO A 90 -9.66 16.26 -11.71
C PRO A 90 -9.12 16.95 -10.46
N PHE A 91 -9.14 18.28 -10.40
CA PHE A 91 -8.72 19.02 -9.22
C PHE A 91 -9.53 18.62 -7.99
N PHE A 92 -10.86 18.62 -8.05
CA PHE A 92 -11.71 18.22 -6.93
C PHE A 92 -11.55 16.74 -6.57
N VAL A 93 -11.36 15.87 -7.55
CA VAL A 93 -11.07 14.45 -7.33
C VAL A 93 -9.76 14.27 -6.55
N ILE A 94 -8.71 15.00 -6.93
CA ILE A 94 -7.41 14.94 -6.24
C ILE A 94 -7.51 15.52 -4.82
N VAL A 95 -8.17 16.66 -4.65
CA VAL A 95 -8.43 17.24 -3.32
C VAL A 95 -9.21 16.26 -2.44
N TYR A 96 -10.25 15.65 -2.97
CA TYR A 96 -10.98 14.59 -2.26
C TYR A 96 -10.07 13.41 -1.90
N ALA A 97 -9.22 12.95 -2.82
CA ALA A 97 -8.29 11.85 -2.60
C ALA A 97 -7.34 12.11 -1.44
N ILE A 98 -6.82 13.36 -1.33
CA ILE A 98 -5.91 13.79 -0.27
C ILE A 98 -6.61 13.94 1.08
N PHE A 99 -7.75 14.63 1.12
CA PHE A 99 -8.38 14.99 2.39
C PHE A 99 -9.39 13.97 2.91
N LYS A 100 -9.89 13.09 2.06
CA LYS A 100 -10.90 12.08 2.42
C LYS A 100 -10.52 10.66 1.97
N GLY A 101 -10.04 10.49 0.75
CA GLY A 101 -9.77 9.18 0.15
C GLY A 101 -8.76 8.36 0.95
N ALA A 102 -7.67 8.99 1.39
CA ALA A 102 -6.60 8.37 2.18
C ALA A 102 -7.05 7.88 3.58
N TYR A 103 -8.20 8.33 4.07
CA TYR A 103 -8.68 8.05 5.43
C TYR A 103 -10.01 7.29 5.47
N LYS A 104 -10.52 6.89 4.30
CA LYS A 104 -11.81 6.20 4.20
C LYS A 104 -11.58 4.69 4.10
N TYR A 105 -11.23 4.06 5.23
CA TYR A 105 -10.99 2.63 5.31
C TYR A 105 -12.12 1.80 4.74
N LYS A 106 -11.78 0.70 4.10
CA LYS A 106 -12.75 -0.26 3.57
C LYS A 106 -12.37 -1.67 4.00
N VAL A 107 -13.33 -2.35 4.60
CA VAL A 107 -13.21 -3.77 4.92
C VAL A 107 -13.57 -4.57 3.68
N TYR A 108 -12.63 -5.38 3.20
CA TYR A 108 -12.83 -6.39 2.17
C TYR A 108 -13.01 -7.74 2.86
N ARG A 109 -14.14 -8.37 2.61
CA ARG A 109 -14.46 -9.70 3.15
C ARG A 109 -14.32 -10.71 2.03
N ILE A 110 -13.48 -11.71 2.25
CA ILE A 110 -13.26 -12.79 1.30
C ILE A 110 -13.32 -14.14 2.01
N GLU A 111 -13.67 -15.16 1.28
CA GLU A 111 -13.56 -16.54 1.71
C GLU A 111 -12.48 -17.23 0.89
N VAL A 112 -11.65 -18.02 1.57
CA VAL A 112 -10.65 -18.89 0.94
C VAL A 112 -11.02 -20.33 1.30
N ALA A 113 -11.49 -21.06 0.31
CA ALA A 113 -11.83 -22.47 0.45
C ALA A 113 -10.64 -23.34 0.05
N HIS A 114 -10.34 -24.36 0.86
CA HIS A 114 -9.24 -25.28 0.57
C HIS A 114 -9.51 -26.68 1.13
N LYS A 115 -9.21 -27.70 0.34
CA LYS A 115 -9.48 -29.11 0.71
C LYS A 115 -8.60 -29.61 1.87
N GLU A 116 -7.37 -29.12 1.96
CA GLU A 116 -6.42 -29.51 3.01
C GLU A 116 -6.61 -28.70 4.31
N LEU A 117 -7.56 -27.76 4.37
CA LEU A 117 -7.83 -27.03 5.60
C LEU A 117 -8.39 -28.01 6.66
N PRO A 118 -7.79 -28.12 7.85
CA PRO A 118 -8.33 -28.93 8.93
C PRO A 118 -9.68 -28.39 9.40
N GLU A 119 -10.61 -29.28 9.78
CA GLU A 119 -11.97 -28.89 10.20
C GLU A 119 -11.99 -27.92 11.38
N ALA A 120 -11.06 -28.06 12.32
CA ALA A 120 -10.91 -27.15 13.45
C ALA A 120 -10.70 -25.68 13.03
N PHE A 121 -10.20 -25.44 11.82
CA PHE A 121 -9.98 -24.10 11.28
C PHE A 121 -11.06 -23.65 10.29
N ASN A 122 -12.11 -24.43 10.08
CA ASN A 122 -13.25 -24.02 9.28
C ASN A 122 -13.95 -22.83 9.95
N GLY A 123 -14.11 -21.73 9.22
CA GLY A 123 -14.62 -20.46 9.74
C GLY A 123 -13.58 -19.58 10.47
N TYR A 124 -12.29 -19.95 10.48
CA TYR A 124 -11.22 -19.18 11.11
C TYR A 124 -11.06 -17.82 10.43
N LYS A 125 -11.05 -16.76 11.22
CA LYS A 125 -11.03 -15.37 10.75
C LYS A 125 -9.62 -14.79 10.84
N ILE A 126 -9.10 -14.36 9.72
CA ILE A 126 -7.80 -13.72 9.58
C ILE A 126 -8.00 -12.26 9.21
N ILE A 127 -7.40 -11.34 9.95
CA ILE A 127 -7.19 -9.97 9.47
C ILE A 127 -5.84 -9.89 8.78
N HIS A 128 -5.82 -9.38 7.57
CA HIS A 128 -4.61 -9.06 6.82
C HIS A 128 -4.53 -7.55 6.59
N ILE A 129 -3.47 -6.94 7.07
CA ILE A 129 -3.10 -5.53 6.89
C ILE A 129 -1.65 -5.43 6.42
N SER A 130 -1.30 -4.34 5.74
CA SER A 130 0.04 -4.10 5.17
C SER A 130 0.25 -2.61 4.89
N ASP A 131 1.50 -2.25 4.61
CA ASP A 131 1.85 -0.96 4.00
C ASP A 131 1.30 0.23 4.81
N LEU A 132 1.65 0.31 6.09
CA LEU A 132 1.23 1.40 6.96
C LEU A 132 1.93 2.70 6.61
N HIS A 133 3.25 2.66 6.36
CA HIS A 133 4.05 3.85 6.06
C HIS A 133 3.82 4.98 7.08
N LEU A 134 4.07 4.69 8.35
CA LEU A 134 3.70 5.53 9.50
C LEU A 134 4.21 6.97 9.40
N GLY A 135 5.37 7.19 8.78
CA GLY A 135 5.90 8.52 8.52
C GLY A 135 4.98 9.40 7.67
N SER A 136 4.13 8.80 6.85
CA SER A 136 3.18 9.54 6.01
C SER A 136 2.02 10.15 6.80
N PHE A 137 1.66 9.58 7.95
CA PHE A 137 0.56 10.08 8.80
C PHE A 137 0.87 11.37 9.55
N ASN A 138 2.14 11.79 9.63
CA ASN A 138 2.56 13.01 10.33
C ASN A 138 1.99 13.09 11.76
N TYR A 139 2.12 11.98 12.53
CA TYR A 139 1.64 11.86 13.93
C TYR A 139 0.14 12.12 14.11
N ARG A 140 -0.68 11.92 13.10
CA ARG A 140 -2.15 12.01 13.19
C ARG A 140 -2.73 10.70 13.73
N TYR A 141 -2.43 10.37 14.97
CA TYR A 141 -2.78 9.11 15.63
C TYR A 141 -4.26 8.72 15.49
N ARG A 142 -5.18 9.68 15.69
CA ARG A 142 -6.64 9.46 15.59
C ARG A 142 -7.11 8.85 14.27
N ILE A 143 -6.34 9.02 13.21
CA ILE A 143 -6.69 8.45 11.91
C ILE A 143 -6.52 6.93 11.96
N LEU A 144 -5.38 6.46 12.49
CA LEU A 144 -5.10 5.03 12.60
C LEU A 144 -5.88 4.37 13.74
N GLU A 145 -6.16 5.08 14.85
CA GLU A 145 -7.07 4.62 15.91
C GLU A 145 -8.42 4.16 15.34
N ARG A 146 -8.96 4.87 14.34
CA ARG A 146 -10.18 4.46 13.65
C ARG A 146 -10.03 3.14 12.89
N ALA A 147 -8.88 2.89 12.29
CA ALA A 147 -8.61 1.62 11.62
C ALA A 147 -8.50 0.48 12.64
N VAL A 148 -7.80 0.71 13.76
CA VAL A 148 -7.68 -0.23 14.87
C VAL A 148 -9.05 -0.60 15.44
N ASN A 149 -9.93 0.38 15.68
CA ASN A 149 -11.28 0.12 16.15
C ASN A 149 -12.08 -0.74 15.17
N ILE A 150 -12.02 -0.43 13.86
CA ILE A 150 -12.67 -1.24 12.83
C ILE A 150 -12.13 -2.68 12.83
N ILE A 151 -10.81 -2.85 12.97
CA ILE A 151 -10.16 -4.17 13.00
C ILE A 151 -10.64 -4.96 14.22
N ASN A 152 -10.67 -4.34 15.40
CA ASN A 152 -11.07 -5.01 16.64
C ASN A 152 -12.54 -5.40 16.63
N GLU A 153 -13.43 -4.60 16.02
CA GLU A 153 -14.85 -4.93 15.84
C GLU A 153 -15.08 -6.17 14.95
N LEU A 154 -14.09 -6.59 14.16
CA LEU A 154 -14.20 -7.79 13.32
C LEU A 154 -13.95 -9.10 14.08
N GLU A 155 -13.45 -9.02 15.31
CA GLU A 155 -13.22 -10.15 16.21
C GLU A 155 -12.41 -11.29 15.54
N ALA A 156 -11.26 -10.93 14.99
CA ALA A 156 -10.39 -11.87 14.29
C ALA A 156 -9.77 -12.90 15.23
N ASP A 157 -9.53 -14.08 14.70
CA ASP A 157 -8.75 -15.09 15.41
C ASP A 157 -7.26 -14.76 15.37
N ILE A 158 -6.77 -14.21 14.25
CA ILE A 158 -5.36 -13.85 14.05
C ILE A 158 -5.22 -12.58 13.20
N ILE A 159 -4.15 -11.82 13.41
CA ILE A 159 -3.79 -10.67 12.58
C ILE A 159 -2.43 -10.92 11.91
N PHE A 160 -2.37 -10.70 10.60
CA PHE A 160 -1.15 -10.69 9.81
C PHE A 160 -0.84 -9.29 9.30
N PHE A 161 0.43 -8.88 9.47
CA PHE A 161 0.97 -7.65 8.92
C PHE A 161 2.10 -7.99 7.92
N THR A 162 1.90 -7.67 6.66
CA THR A 162 2.82 -8.07 5.60
C THR A 162 3.79 -6.97 5.16
N GLY A 163 4.35 -6.22 6.12
CA GLY A 163 5.48 -5.33 5.91
C GLY A 163 5.15 -3.90 5.49
N ASP A 164 6.20 -3.11 5.28
CA ASP A 164 6.16 -1.67 5.02
C ASP A 164 5.51 -0.88 6.16
N LEU A 165 6.06 -1.04 7.36
CA LEU A 165 5.63 -0.33 8.56
C LEU A 165 6.03 1.15 8.50
N VAL A 166 7.23 1.45 8.02
CA VAL A 166 7.79 2.79 7.90
C VAL A 166 8.04 3.19 6.44
N ASN A 167 8.39 4.45 6.19
CA ASN A 167 8.91 4.86 4.88
C ASN A 167 10.40 4.51 4.74
N ASN A 168 11.21 4.71 5.81
CA ASN A 168 12.63 4.38 5.88
C ASN A 168 13.18 4.39 7.32
N TYR A 169 12.59 5.15 8.25
CA TYR A 169 13.26 5.54 9.48
C TYR A 169 12.51 5.09 10.72
N ALA A 170 13.24 4.58 11.70
CA ALA A 170 12.71 4.16 12.98
C ALA A 170 12.04 5.31 13.77
N TRP A 171 12.51 6.56 13.64
CA TRP A 171 11.86 7.70 14.29
C TRP A 171 10.42 7.93 13.82
N GLU A 172 10.03 7.39 12.64
CA GLU A 172 8.65 7.43 12.15
C GLU A 172 7.68 6.65 13.06
N LEU A 173 8.21 5.74 13.87
CA LEU A 173 7.46 4.88 14.81
C LEU A 173 7.06 5.60 16.09
N ASN A 174 7.63 6.78 16.38
CA ASN A 174 7.44 7.47 17.64
C ASN A 174 5.96 7.68 17.99
N GLY A 175 5.54 7.12 19.14
CA GLY A 175 4.19 7.24 19.69
C GLY A 175 3.12 6.37 19.03
N TRP A 176 3.46 5.61 17.97
CA TRP A 176 2.52 4.70 17.32
C TRP A 176 2.32 3.38 18.07
N ASP A 177 3.24 3.03 18.97
CA ASP A 177 3.12 1.90 19.87
C ASP A 177 1.78 1.94 20.65
N LYS A 178 1.39 3.11 21.15
CA LYS A 178 0.13 3.31 21.89
C LYS A 178 -1.12 2.98 21.07
N VAL A 179 -1.06 3.18 19.76
CA VAL A 179 -2.20 2.92 18.86
C VAL A 179 -2.18 1.48 18.36
N LEU A 180 -1.01 1.00 17.91
CA LEU A 180 -0.90 -0.32 17.30
C LEU A 180 -0.96 -1.46 18.32
N LYS A 181 -0.57 -1.20 19.56
CA LYS A 181 -0.71 -2.18 20.66
C LYS A 181 -2.17 -2.53 20.97
N GLU A 182 -3.11 -1.63 20.69
CA GLU A 182 -4.56 -1.86 20.85
C GLU A 182 -5.14 -2.87 19.85
N LEU A 183 -4.39 -3.26 18.81
CA LEU A 183 -4.81 -4.32 17.89
C LEU A 183 -4.96 -5.64 18.64
N SER A 184 -6.15 -6.24 18.58
CA SER A 184 -6.51 -7.45 19.31
C SER A 184 -6.84 -8.62 18.39
N ALA A 185 -6.28 -9.77 18.70
CA ALA A 185 -6.60 -11.06 18.06
C ALA A 185 -6.57 -12.18 19.11
N LYS A 186 -7.36 -13.25 18.90
CA LYS A 186 -7.53 -14.33 19.90
C LYS A 186 -6.32 -15.21 20.02
N THR A 187 -5.62 -15.50 18.92
CA THR A 187 -4.52 -16.48 18.89
C THR A 187 -3.14 -15.86 18.66
N GLY A 188 -3.08 -14.61 18.17
CA GLY A 188 -1.81 -13.92 18.02
C GLY A 188 -1.75 -12.94 16.88
N LYS A 189 -0.64 -12.23 16.82
CA LYS A 189 -0.33 -11.24 15.78
C LYS A 189 1.05 -11.56 15.22
N TYR A 190 1.16 -11.68 13.91
CA TYR A 190 2.40 -12.04 13.21
C TYR A 190 2.70 -11.03 12.10
N ALA A 191 3.98 -10.77 11.89
CA ALA A 191 4.43 -9.79 10.90
C ALA A 191 5.64 -10.29 10.12
N ILE A 192 5.84 -9.69 8.96
CA ILE A 192 7.07 -9.73 8.20
C ILE A 192 7.53 -8.31 7.86
N LEU A 193 8.73 -8.17 7.32
CA LEU A 193 9.24 -6.90 6.81
C LEU A 193 8.88 -6.70 5.33
N GLY A 194 8.69 -5.43 4.94
CA GLY A 194 8.62 -5.01 3.55
C GLY A 194 9.90 -4.29 3.12
N ASN A 195 10.00 -3.95 1.85
CA ASN A 195 11.21 -3.36 1.28
C ASN A 195 11.56 -1.98 1.88
N HIS A 196 10.60 -1.23 2.40
CA HIS A 196 10.84 0.06 3.04
C HIS A 196 11.42 -0.05 4.45
N ASP A 197 11.17 -1.16 5.14
CA ASP A 197 11.62 -1.36 6.51
C ASP A 197 13.16 -1.50 6.63
N TYR A 198 13.86 -1.79 5.54
CA TYR A 198 15.33 -1.87 5.50
C TYR A 198 16.03 -0.51 5.35
N GLY A 199 15.30 0.57 5.13
CA GLY A 199 15.87 1.92 4.98
C GLY A 199 16.69 2.14 3.72
N ASP A 200 16.52 1.32 2.67
CA ASP A 200 17.32 1.37 1.44
C ASP A 200 17.04 2.59 0.56
N TYR A 201 15.92 3.27 0.78
CA TYR A 201 15.52 4.45 -0.02
C TYR A 201 15.99 5.76 0.57
N SER A 202 16.97 5.71 1.48
CA SER A 202 17.55 6.88 2.11
C SER A 202 19.07 6.86 2.11
N LYS A 203 19.66 8.06 2.28
CA LYS A 203 21.08 8.19 2.51
C LYS A 203 21.35 8.13 4.00
N TRP A 204 22.36 7.38 4.39
CA TRP A 204 22.78 7.18 5.77
C TRP A 204 24.16 7.77 5.99
N ASP A 205 24.41 8.30 7.18
CA ASP A 205 25.71 8.87 7.54
C ASP A 205 26.78 7.78 7.68
N SER A 206 26.37 6.57 8.07
CA SER A 206 27.23 5.38 8.12
C SER A 206 26.41 4.07 8.00
N PRO A 207 27.07 2.95 7.68
CA PRO A 207 26.43 1.63 7.71
C PRO A 207 25.87 1.28 9.08
N GLU A 208 26.55 1.68 10.17
CA GLU A 208 26.14 1.45 11.55
C GLU A 208 24.82 2.17 11.84
N ALA A 209 24.68 3.44 11.45
CA ALA A 209 23.45 4.20 11.62
C ALA A 209 22.26 3.55 10.90
N LYS A 210 22.50 2.97 9.72
CA LYS A 210 21.48 2.19 9.01
C LYS A 210 21.12 0.90 9.76
N SER A 211 22.11 0.21 10.29
CA SER A 211 21.91 -1.02 11.06
C SER A 211 21.13 -0.75 12.34
N GLU A 212 21.48 0.29 13.10
CA GLU A 212 20.76 0.72 14.30
C GLU A 212 19.28 1.03 13.99
N ASN A 213 19.04 1.78 12.91
CA ASN A 213 17.68 2.07 12.45
C ASN A 213 16.89 0.79 12.17
N PHE A 214 17.51 -0.18 11.51
CA PHE A 214 16.85 -1.45 11.17
C PHE A 214 16.53 -2.27 12.44
N GLU A 215 17.47 -2.35 13.39
CA GLU A 215 17.24 -3.05 14.65
C GLU A 215 16.13 -2.37 15.48
N GLU A 216 16.06 -1.03 15.48
CA GLU A 216 14.99 -0.30 16.14
C GLU A 216 13.62 -0.59 15.52
N ILE A 217 13.52 -0.67 14.17
CA ILE A 217 12.29 -1.05 13.46
C ILE A 217 11.88 -2.48 13.84
N LYS A 218 12.80 -3.43 13.85
CA LYS A 218 12.51 -4.82 14.26
C LYS A 218 12.01 -4.88 15.71
N SER A 219 12.68 -4.19 16.62
CA SER A 219 12.31 -4.18 18.05
C SER A 219 10.95 -3.53 18.31
N PHE A 220 10.45 -2.72 17.39
CA PHE A 220 9.14 -2.10 17.54
C PHE A 220 8.00 -3.11 17.42
N TYR A 221 8.17 -4.19 16.65
CA TYR A 221 7.15 -5.24 16.55
C TYR A 221 6.86 -5.90 17.90
N ASP A 222 7.89 -6.10 18.73
CA ASP A 222 7.71 -6.62 20.10
C ASP A 222 6.91 -5.63 20.98
N LYS A 223 7.15 -4.32 20.83
CA LYS A 223 6.43 -3.28 21.59
C LYS A 223 4.93 -3.25 21.29
N ILE A 224 4.53 -3.72 20.11
CA ILE A 224 3.12 -3.78 19.66
C ILE A 224 2.56 -5.21 19.67
N ASP A 225 3.26 -6.14 20.33
CA ASP A 225 2.89 -7.55 20.50
C ASP A 225 2.70 -8.31 19.17
N PHE A 226 3.50 -8.00 18.13
CA PHE A 226 3.60 -8.78 16.91
C PHE A 226 4.84 -9.66 16.93
N LYS A 227 4.68 -10.95 16.66
CA LYS A 227 5.81 -11.83 16.39
C LYS A 227 6.29 -11.62 14.96
N LEU A 228 7.51 -11.10 14.81
CA LEU A 228 8.16 -10.92 13.52
C LEU A 228 8.72 -12.27 13.03
N LEU A 229 8.41 -12.65 11.80
CA LEU A 229 8.91 -13.86 11.16
C LEU A 229 9.91 -13.46 10.05
N LEU A 230 11.14 -13.90 10.19
CA LEU A 230 12.26 -13.59 9.28
C LEU A 230 12.83 -14.90 8.74
N ASN A 231 12.25 -15.40 7.65
CA ASN A 231 12.53 -16.72 7.08
C ASN A 231 12.26 -17.85 8.09
N GLU A 232 11.16 -17.73 8.82
CA GLU A 232 10.77 -18.60 9.91
C GLU A 232 9.32 -19.05 9.81
N SER A 233 8.97 -20.11 10.52
CA SER A 233 7.61 -20.59 10.64
C SER A 233 7.15 -20.82 12.08
N VAL A 234 5.85 -20.89 12.24
CA VAL A 234 5.17 -21.29 13.48
C VAL A 234 3.99 -22.19 13.16
N THR A 235 3.68 -23.09 14.05
CA THR A 235 2.51 -23.97 13.97
C THR A 235 1.42 -23.48 14.91
N LEU A 236 0.22 -23.32 14.40
CA LEU A 236 -0.98 -23.06 15.19
C LEU A 236 -1.73 -24.36 15.43
N LYS A 237 -2.09 -24.63 16.69
CA LYS A 237 -2.84 -25.84 17.09
C LYS A 237 -4.22 -25.45 17.60
N ARG A 238 -5.22 -26.20 17.14
CA ARG A 238 -6.61 -26.08 17.58
C ARG A 238 -7.28 -27.47 17.50
N ASP A 239 -7.90 -27.92 18.58
CA ASP A 239 -8.61 -29.19 18.67
C ASP A 239 -7.81 -30.39 18.11
N ASN A 240 -6.53 -30.50 18.49
CA ASN A 240 -5.56 -31.50 18.02
C ASN A 240 -5.26 -31.47 16.50
N GLN A 241 -5.67 -30.43 15.82
CA GLN A 241 -5.34 -30.19 14.42
C GLN A 241 -4.42 -28.96 14.31
N GLU A 242 -3.68 -28.88 13.22
CA GLU A 242 -2.69 -27.83 13.07
C GLU A 242 -2.64 -27.25 11.64
N ILE A 243 -2.26 -25.99 11.57
CA ILE A 243 -1.88 -25.26 10.34
C ILE A 243 -0.55 -24.60 10.55
N ALA A 244 0.18 -24.36 9.47
CA ALA A 244 1.46 -23.64 9.53
C ALA A 244 1.33 -22.20 9.03
N ILE A 245 2.13 -21.32 9.64
CA ILE A 245 2.34 -19.94 9.20
C ILE A 245 3.84 -19.79 8.95
N ALA A 246 4.23 -19.44 7.75
CA ALA A 246 5.59 -19.08 7.39
C ALA A 246 5.68 -17.60 7.05
N GLY A 247 6.78 -16.96 7.38
CA GLY A 247 7.09 -15.59 7.00
C GLY A 247 8.47 -15.49 6.40
N VAL A 248 8.59 -14.83 5.27
CA VAL A 248 9.88 -14.55 4.63
C VAL A 248 10.24 -13.08 4.77
N GLU A 249 11.54 -12.79 4.81
CA GLU A 249 12.07 -11.46 4.60
C GLU A 249 11.68 -10.93 3.22
N ASN A 250 11.98 -9.66 2.92
CA ASN A 250 11.58 -9.12 1.63
C ASN A 250 12.21 -9.89 0.47
N TRP A 251 11.37 -10.35 -0.44
CA TRP A 251 11.75 -10.92 -1.71
C TRP A 251 10.95 -10.24 -2.83
N GLY A 252 11.61 -9.60 -3.77
CA GLY A 252 10.98 -8.95 -4.91
C GLY A 252 11.88 -8.99 -6.15
N LEU A 253 11.29 -8.82 -7.33
CA LEU A 253 12.10 -8.72 -8.56
C LEU A 253 13.00 -7.48 -8.52
N PRO A 254 14.22 -7.56 -9.07
CA PRO A 254 15.13 -6.42 -9.11
C PRO A 254 14.45 -5.13 -9.61
N PRO A 255 14.70 -3.98 -9.00
CA PRO A 255 15.81 -3.66 -8.08
C PRO A 255 15.51 -3.90 -6.58
N PHE A 256 14.46 -4.62 -6.21
CA PHE A 256 14.15 -4.90 -4.81
C PHE A 256 15.08 -5.97 -4.23
N ARG A 257 15.15 -5.98 -2.89
CA ARG A 257 15.91 -6.98 -2.13
C ARG A 257 15.32 -8.37 -2.33
N GLN A 258 16.18 -9.38 -2.25
CA GLN A 258 15.82 -10.80 -2.31
C GLN A 258 16.44 -11.54 -1.12
N ASP A 259 16.12 -11.08 0.12
CA ASP A 259 16.60 -11.69 1.36
C ASP A 259 15.67 -12.81 1.86
N GLY A 260 14.47 -12.92 1.26
CA GLY A 260 13.52 -13.99 1.57
C GLY A 260 14.08 -15.36 1.17
N ASP A 261 14.16 -16.27 2.15
CA ASP A 261 14.56 -17.67 1.99
C ASP A 261 13.34 -18.56 2.23
N LEU A 262 12.68 -18.93 1.14
CA LEU A 262 11.45 -19.72 1.15
C LEU A 262 11.69 -21.13 1.71
N LEU A 263 12.84 -21.74 1.40
CA LEU A 263 13.17 -23.09 1.86
C LEU A 263 13.36 -23.10 3.37
N ASN A 264 14.11 -22.13 3.90
CA ASN A 264 14.30 -22.01 5.33
C ASN A 264 12.98 -21.68 6.07
N ALA A 265 12.15 -20.80 5.51
CA ALA A 265 10.84 -20.47 6.09
C ALA A 265 9.88 -21.66 6.15
N LEU A 266 9.98 -22.60 5.23
CA LEU A 266 9.15 -23.81 5.19
C LEU A 266 9.76 -25.01 5.91
N ASN A 267 11.01 -24.90 6.34
CA ASN A 267 11.69 -25.97 7.07
C ASN A 267 10.93 -26.30 8.39
N ASN A 268 10.79 -27.59 8.70
CA ASN A 268 10.06 -28.13 9.84
C ASN A 268 8.52 -28.03 9.80
N ILE A 269 7.94 -27.60 8.66
CA ILE A 269 6.50 -27.56 8.46
C ILE A 269 6.07 -28.27 7.15
N GLU A 270 6.99 -29.02 6.55
CA GLU A 270 6.77 -29.69 5.26
C GLU A 270 5.55 -30.63 5.31
N ASP A 271 5.40 -31.35 6.41
CA ASP A 271 4.32 -32.35 6.61
C ASP A 271 2.96 -31.72 6.98
N ILE A 272 2.89 -30.42 7.25
CA ILE A 272 1.62 -29.75 7.59
C ILE A 272 0.86 -29.42 6.29
N PRO A 273 -0.35 -29.96 6.10
CA PRO A 273 -1.05 -29.89 4.79
C PRO A 273 -1.51 -28.47 4.41
N PHE A 274 -1.85 -27.63 5.40
CA PHE A 274 -2.32 -26.28 5.17
C PHE A 274 -1.34 -25.25 5.68
N LYS A 275 -0.70 -24.55 4.74
CA LYS A 275 0.33 -23.55 5.01
C LYS A 275 -0.11 -22.16 4.55
N ILE A 276 0.08 -21.16 5.40
CA ILE A 276 -0.08 -19.73 5.07
C ILE A 276 1.30 -19.09 5.01
N LEU A 277 1.62 -18.43 3.91
CA LEU A 277 2.86 -17.71 3.70
C LEU A 277 2.62 -16.20 3.76
N LEU A 278 3.39 -15.49 4.56
CA LEU A 278 3.50 -14.04 4.53
C LEU A 278 4.69 -13.66 3.67
N SER A 279 4.46 -12.92 2.58
CA SER A 279 5.50 -12.45 1.66
C SER A 279 5.09 -11.10 1.10
N HIS A 280 5.92 -10.07 1.33
CA HIS A 280 5.54 -8.67 1.06
C HIS A 280 5.25 -8.40 -0.42
N ASP A 281 6.20 -8.71 -1.32
CA ASP A 281 6.07 -8.46 -2.76
C ASP A 281 5.36 -9.65 -3.45
N PRO A 282 4.24 -9.43 -4.15
CA PRO A 282 3.50 -10.48 -4.81
C PRO A 282 4.24 -11.16 -5.98
N THR A 283 5.36 -10.60 -6.46
CA THR A 283 6.16 -11.24 -7.51
C THR A 283 6.83 -12.53 -7.03
N HIS A 284 7.12 -12.64 -5.74
CA HIS A 284 7.63 -13.85 -5.11
C HIS A 284 6.72 -15.06 -5.37
N TRP A 285 5.39 -14.83 -5.35
CA TRP A 285 4.42 -15.90 -5.58
C TRP A 285 4.52 -16.51 -6.98
N ASP A 286 4.57 -15.66 -8.04
CA ASP A 286 4.69 -16.14 -9.42
C ASP A 286 6.09 -16.73 -9.70
N GLU A 287 7.15 -16.25 -9.01
CA GLU A 287 8.53 -16.68 -9.30
C GLU A 287 8.96 -17.95 -8.54
N GLU A 288 8.55 -18.10 -7.31
CA GLU A 288 8.99 -19.23 -6.48
C GLU A 288 7.84 -20.02 -5.88
N VAL A 289 6.87 -19.38 -5.19
CA VAL A 289 5.91 -20.07 -4.34
C VAL A 289 5.08 -21.07 -5.12
N ILE A 290 4.44 -20.65 -6.22
CA ILE A 290 3.59 -21.57 -7.02
C ILE A 290 4.38 -22.66 -7.76
N LYS A 291 5.70 -22.45 -7.94
CA LYS A 291 6.53 -23.39 -8.70
C LYS A 291 7.12 -24.49 -7.83
N TYR A 292 7.42 -24.17 -6.56
CA TYR A 292 8.28 -25.01 -5.74
C TYR A 292 7.65 -25.44 -4.41
N THR A 293 6.40 -24.98 -4.11
CA THR A 293 5.76 -25.29 -2.84
C THR A 293 4.30 -25.70 -3.00
N ASP A 294 3.73 -26.20 -1.90
CA ASP A 294 2.32 -26.51 -1.71
C ASP A 294 1.59 -25.49 -0.79
N VAL A 295 2.12 -24.29 -0.66
CA VAL A 295 1.51 -23.23 0.16
C VAL A 295 0.09 -22.93 -0.29
N ALA A 296 -0.89 -23.13 0.60
CA ALA A 296 -2.30 -22.99 0.28
C ALA A 296 -2.75 -21.52 0.12
N LEU A 297 -2.17 -20.62 0.93
CA LEU A 297 -2.52 -19.21 0.92
C LEU A 297 -1.28 -18.34 1.13
N THR A 298 -1.01 -17.44 0.19
CA THR A 298 0.02 -16.39 0.33
C THR A 298 -0.63 -15.03 0.52
N LEU A 299 -0.11 -14.22 1.44
CA LEU A 299 -0.57 -12.88 1.75
C LEU A 299 0.51 -11.86 1.42
N SER A 300 0.18 -10.87 0.57
CA SER A 300 1.13 -9.85 0.10
C SER A 300 0.55 -8.44 0.13
N GLY A 301 1.43 -7.43 0.16
CA GLY A 301 1.12 -6.00 0.08
C GLY A 301 1.79 -5.32 -1.11
N HIS A 302 2.68 -4.33 -0.82
CA HIS A 302 3.64 -3.70 -1.70
C HIS A 302 3.07 -2.78 -2.79
N THR A 303 2.04 -3.19 -3.49
CA THR A 303 1.58 -2.50 -4.71
C THR A 303 0.74 -1.26 -4.46
N HIS A 304 0.11 -1.17 -3.28
CA HIS A 304 -0.90 -0.15 -2.90
C HIS A 304 -2.07 0.01 -3.91
N GLY A 305 -2.17 -0.85 -4.93
CA GLY A 305 -2.99 -0.57 -6.10
C GLY A 305 -2.63 0.77 -6.75
N MET A 306 -1.34 1.19 -6.64
CA MET A 306 -0.83 2.52 -7.03
C MET A 306 -1.56 3.69 -6.35
N GLN A 307 -2.33 3.46 -5.28
CA GLN A 307 -3.20 4.47 -4.63
C GLN A 307 -4.20 5.15 -5.58
N ALA A 308 -4.18 4.79 -6.84
CA ALA A 308 -5.00 5.40 -7.90
C ALA A 308 -5.59 4.32 -8.82
N GLY A 309 -6.90 4.40 -9.06
CA GLY A 309 -7.59 3.47 -9.93
C GLY A 309 -9.10 3.65 -9.87
N ILE A 310 -9.80 2.78 -10.53
CA ILE A 310 -11.26 2.76 -10.58
C ILE A 310 -11.79 1.38 -10.21
N ASN A 311 -12.92 1.37 -9.53
CA ASN A 311 -13.67 0.14 -9.25
C ASN A 311 -15.12 0.38 -9.68
N ILE A 312 -15.50 -0.21 -10.80
CA ILE A 312 -16.84 -0.09 -11.37
C ILE A 312 -17.43 -1.49 -11.44
N MET A 313 -18.55 -1.71 -10.75
CA MET A 313 -19.29 -2.99 -10.75
C MET A 313 -18.40 -4.21 -10.46
N GLY A 314 -17.45 -4.08 -9.51
CA GLY A 314 -16.53 -5.16 -9.15
C GLY A 314 -15.30 -5.31 -10.05
N LYS A 315 -15.29 -4.69 -11.22
CA LYS A 315 -14.11 -4.66 -12.09
C LYS A 315 -13.17 -3.55 -11.65
N GLN A 316 -11.94 -3.94 -11.33
CA GLN A 316 -10.92 -3.02 -10.86
C GLN A 316 -9.88 -2.77 -11.95
N TRP A 317 -9.46 -1.52 -12.05
CA TRP A 317 -8.38 -1.10 -12.92
C TRP A 317 -7.48 -0.09 -12.20
N SER A 318 -6.18 -0.29 -12.32
CA SER A 318 -5.15 0.65 -11.87
C SER A 318 -3.99 0.61 -12.87
N PRO A 319 -3.24 1.70 -13.06
CA PRO A 319 -2.03 1.68 -13.88
C PRO A 319 -0.99 0.66 -13.42
N ILE A 320 -0.99 0.30 -12.13
CA ILE A 320 -0.05 -0.68 -11.56
C ILE A 320 -0.12 -2.06 -12.25
N LYS A 321 -1.26 -2.41 -12.85
CA LYS A 321 -1.44 -3.67 -13.57
C LYS A 321 -0.46 -3.89 -14.73
N TYR A 322 0.15 -2.82 -15.24
CA TYR A 322 1.14 -2.89 -16.30
C TYR A 322 2.54 -3.23 -15.78
N LYS A 323 2.75 -3.09 -14.45
CA LYS A 323 3.99 -3.47 -13.78
C LYS A 323 3.85 -4.78 -13.01
N TYR A 324 2.73 -4.99 -12.31
CA TYR A 324 2.48 -6.16 -11.50
C TYR A 324 1.30 -6.96 -12.05
N LYS A 325 1.54 -8.21 -12.40
CA LYS A 325 0.52 -9.16 -12.86
C LYS A 325 -0.52 -9.42 -11.77
N ARG A 326 -0.06 -9.52 -10.52
CA ARG A 326 -0.87 -9.71 -9.31
C ARG A 326 -0.76 -8.43 -8.47
N TRP A 327 -1.78 -7.59 -8.46
CA TRP A 327 -1.65 -6.27 -7.85
C TRP A 327 -2.73 -5.92 -6.81
N ALA A 328 -3.85 -6.60 -6.76
CA ALA A 328 -4.88 -6.42 -5.72
C ALA A 328 -5.97 -7.48 -5.79
N GLY A 329 -6.40 -7.98 -4.63
CA GLY A 329 -7.46 -8.98 -4.50
C GLY A 329 -6.95 -10.41 -4.52
N LEU A 330 -7.87 -11.36 -4.66
CA LEU A 330 -7.61 -12.80 -4.63
C LEU A 330 -7.28 -13.32 -6.03
N TYR A 331 -6.23 -14.10 -6.11
CA TYR A 331 -5.80 -14.86 -7.28
C TYR A 331 -5.68 -16.34 -6.89
N THR A 332 -6.09 -17.22 -7.78
CA THR A 332 -6.01 -18.68 -7.58
C THR A 332 -5.35 -19.32 -8.79
N VAL A 333 -4.40 -20.19 -8.55
CA VAL A 333 -3.79 -21.08 -9.53
C VAL A 333 -3.82 -22.48 -8.93
N GLU A 334 -4.54 -23.40 -9.56
CA GLU A 334 -4.77 -24.74 -9.04
C GLU A 334 -5.32 -24.71 -7.59
N ASN A 335 -4.56 -25.22 -6.63
CA ASN A 335 -4.92 -25.26 -5.21
C ASN A 335 -4.25 -24.14 -4.39
N GLN A 336 -3.51 -23.23 -5.02
CA GLN A 336 -2.79 -22.18 -4.33
C GLN A 336 -3.46 -20.83 -4.52
N ASN A 337 -3.56 -20.08 -3.44
CA ASN A 337 -4.19 -18.77 -3.41
C ASN A 337 -3.17 -17.68 -3.04
N LEU A 338 -3.26 -16.54 -3.72
CA LEU A 338 -2.57 -15.32 -3.35
C LEU A 338 -3.60 -14.22 -3.08
N TYR A 339 -3.49 -13.55 -1.96
CA TYR A 339 -4.22 -12.31 -1.75
C TYR A 339 -3.25 -11.14 -1.66
N VAL A 340 -3.48 -10.12 -2.50
CA VAL A 340 -2.70 -8.88 -2.50
C VAL A 340 -3.58 -7.75 -1.96
N THR A 341 -3.23 -7.19 -0.80
CA THR A 341 -3.92 -6.03 -0.23
C THR A 341 -3.47 -4.73 -0.88
N ARG A 342 -4.33 -3.69 -0.81
CA ARG A 342 -4.00 -2.34 -1.28
C ARG A 342 -3.31 -1.50 -0.22
N GLY A 343 -2.99 -2.10 0.93
CA GLY A 343 -2.34 -1.42 2.05
C GLY A 343 -3.25 -0.43 2.78
N LEU A 344 -2.84 -0.09 3.99
CA LEU A 344 -3.61 0.74 4.90
C LEU A 344 -3.20 2.22 4.86
N GLY A 345 -1.90 2.49 4.66
CA GLY A 345 -1.33 3.84 4.56
C GLY A 345 -1.21 4.36 3.14
N TRP A 346 -0.24 5.22 2.92
CA TRP A 346 0.11 5.75 1.59
C TRP A 346 1.59 6.13 1.55
N LEU A 347 2.14 6.14 0.34
CA LEU A 347 3.53 6.52 0.08
C LEU A 347 3.59 7.51 -1.09
N GLY A 348 4.46 8.51 -0.99
CA GLY A 348 4.67 9.52 -2.04
C GLY A 348 3.48 10.45 -2.21
N PHE A 349 2.51 10.12 -3.05
CA PHE A 349 1.28 10.92 -3.20
C PHE A 349 0.43 10.84 -1.93
N PRO A 350 0.12 11.99 -1.27
CA PRO A 350 -0.56 12.01 0.03
C PRO A 350 -2.07 11.80 -0.10
N GLY A 351 -2.50 10.82 -0.89
CA GLY A 351 -3.92 10.59 -1.16
C GLY A 351 -4.20 9.22 -1.76
N ARG A 352 -5.49 8.86 -1.78
CA ARG A 352 -5.97 7.63 -2.44
C ARG A 352 -7.19 7.93 -3.30
N MET A 353 -7.06 7.64 -4.58
CA MET A 353 -8.07 7.90 -5.60
C MET A 353 -8.63 6.57 -6.13
N GLY A 354 -9.86 6.20 -5.71
CA GLY A 354 -10.50 4.95 -6.11
C GLY A 354 -9.94 3.68 -5.45
N MET A 355 -8.66 3.67 -5.04
CA MET A 355 -8.00 2.60 -4.29
C MET A 355 -7.99 2.94 -2.81
N ARG A 356 -9.08 2.62 -2.10
CA ARG A 356 -9.25 2.96 -0.67
C ARG A 356 -8.28 2.18 0.22
N PRO A 357 -7.88 2.75 1.38
CA PRO A 357 -7.14 2.00 2.39
C PRO A 357 -7.91 0.73 2.77
N GLU A 358 -7.20 -0.39 2.84
CA GLU A 358 -7.79 -1.71 2.93
C GLU A 358 -7.52 -2.40 4.27
N ILE A 359 -8.58 -2.93 4.87
CA ILE A 359 -8.55 -3.92 5.93
C ILE A 359 -9.15 -5.19 5.32
N THR A 360 -8.40 -6.28 5.25
CA THR A 360 -8.91 -7.53 4.68
C THR A 360 -9.33 -8.49 5.79
N LEU A 361 -10.57 -8.94 5.76
CA LEU A 361 -11.06 -10.06 6.57
C LEU A 361 -11.18 -11.29 5.69
N ILE A 362 -10.33 -12.28 5.97
CA ILE A 362 -10.32 -13.57 5.29
C ILE A 362 -11.00 -14.59 6.20
N THR A 363 -11.97 -15.32 5.69
CA THR A 363 -12.57 -16.47 6.38
C THR A 363 -12.11 -17.74 5.68
N LEU A 364 -11.41 -18.60 6.40
CA LEU A 364 -11.02 -19.90 5.89
C LEU A 364 -12.22 -20.84 5.84
N LYS A 365 -12.34 -21.61 4.77
CA LYS A 365 -13.42 -22.57 4.56
C LYS A 365 -12.85 -23.94 4.16
N LYS A 366 -13.32 -24.99 4.82
CA LYS A 366 -13.09 -26.36 4.37
C LYS A 366 -13.90 -26.56 3.11
N SER A 367 -13.25 -26.98 2.01
CA SER A 367 -13.96 -27.46 0.80
C SER A 367 -13.98 -28.98 0.77
N GLU A 368 -14.96 -29.52 0.08
CA GLU A 368 -15.08 -30.94 -0.19
C GLU A 368 -13.95 -31.44 -1.12
#